data_4a41242006a4cd922ad07fd49fd72a10
#
_entry.id   4a41242006a4cd922ad07fd49fd72a10
#
_cell.length_a   1.000
_cell.length_b   1.000
_cell.length_c   1.000
_cell.angle_alpha   90.00
_cell.angle_beta   90.00
_cell.angle_gamma   90.00
#
_symmetry.space_group_name_H-M   'P 1'
#
loop_
_entity.id
_entity.type
_entity.pdbx_description
1 polymer ?
#
loop_
_entity_poly.entity_id
_entity_poly.type
_entity_poly.pdbx_seq_one_letter_code
_entity_poly.pdbx_strand_id
1 'polypeptide(L)'
;MSLNGISTLANKQLRQVAKLNLAQTRRQAGGDTSANYYRENNTYDIDNLPTKYSGNSIVDNPNVGGLIQGRPWINVAGITFAPDIYFYNRVGTNNANGYFGLDFTPTNDDLTFFDNPVVAPVTETQGTIVSLNITSQPQYNSIMLLGYFLAPTTETYTFFTNTDDASYMWIGPDAISGYTHTNAVVQNGGLHGTTERSGTISLTQNIYYPIRIMFGNNTGPGTMIVSYSTPTITKTSTWTGRIFHNSATNGY
;
A
#
# COMPACT_ATOMS: atom_id res chain seq x y z
N MET A 1 -45.59 22.11 -17.18
CA MET A 1 -44.63 21.54 -16.23
C MET A 1 -43.37 22.38 -16.29
N SER A 2 -42.89 22.90 -15.18
CA SER A 2 -41.67 23.71 -15.21
C SER A 2 -40.44 22.82 -15.39
N LEU A 3 -39.45 23.28 -16.12
CA LEU A 3 -38.18 22.61 -16.35
C LEU A 3 -37.50 22.20 -15.01
N ASN A 4 -37.76 22.95 -13.94
CA ASN A 4 -37.27 22.65 -12.60
C ASN A 4 -37.85 21.34 -12.01
N GLY A 5 -39.08 20.99 -12.35
CA GLY A 5 -39.69 19.73 -11.86
C GLY A 5 -39.08 18.47 -12.51
N ILE A 6 -38.69 18.57 -13.78
CA ILE A 6 -38.06 17.46 -14.50
C ILE A 6 -36.64 17.22 -14.00
N SER A 7 -35.86 18.28 -13.75
CA SER A 7 -34.51 18.17 -13.22
C SER A 7 -34.47 17.58 -11.80
N THR A 8 -35.47 17.93 -10.99
CA THR A 8 -35.58 17.40 -9.60
C THR A 8 -35.94 15.90 -9.59
N LEU A 9 -36.78 15.47 -10.56
CA LEU A 9 -37.16 14.06 -10.67
C LEU A 9 -35.96 13.20 -11.15
N ALA A 10 -35.26 13.67 -12.16
CA ALA A 10 -34.08 13.02 -12.71
C ALA A 10 -32.96 12.89 -11.60
N ASN A 11 -32.76 13.93 -10.84
CA ASN A 11 -31.80 13.90 -9.74
C ASN A 11 -32.21 12.91 -8.62
N LYS A 12 -33.50 12.77 -8.33
CA LYS A 12 -33.97 11.75 -7.38
C LYS A 12 -33.75 10.34 -7.90
N GLN A 13 -34.02 10.11 -9.17
CA GLN A 13 -33.79 8.79 -9.78
C GLN A 13 -32.31 8.42 -9.83
N LEU A 14 -31.44 9.35 -10.22
CA LEU A 14 -29.99 9.16 -10.20
C LEU A 14 -29.46 8.83 -8.80
N ARG A 15 -29.95 9.52 -7.78
CA ARG A 15 -29.59 9.22 -6.39
C ARG A 15 -30.06 7.84 -5.94
N GLN A 16 -31.23 7.39 -6.37
CA GLN A 16 -31.73 6.05 -6.05
C GLN A 16 -30.90 4.96 -6.74
N VAL A 17 -30.52 5.15 -8.00
CA VAL A 17 -29.64 4.22 -8.72
C VAL A 17 -28.26 4.14 -8.08
N ALA A 18 -27.69 5.28 -7.70
CA ALA A 18 -26.41 5.31 -7.01
C ALA A 18 -26.46 4.56 -5.67
N LYS A 19 -27.54 4.73 -4.89
CA LYS A 19 -27.75 4.01 -3.62
C LYS A 19 -27.86 2.49 -3.85
N LEU A 20 -28.59 2.08 -4.88
CA LEU A 20 -28.77 0.66 -5.18
C LEU A 20 -27.46 0.02 -5.61
N ASN A 21 -26.72 0.68 -6.50
CA ASN A 21 -25.43 0.19 -6.97
C ASN A 21 -24.43 0.04 -5.83
N LEU A 22 -24.39 1.00 -4.93
CA LEU A 22 -23.49 0.94 -3.79
C LEU A 22 -23.90 -0.17 -2.80
N ALA A 23 -25.19 -0.37 -2.58
CA ALA A 23 -25.68 -1.48 -1.77
C ALA A 23 -25.30 -2.84 -2.38
N GLN A 24 -25.40 -2.97 -3.70
CA GLN A 24 -25.00 -4.18 -4.42
C GLN A 24 -23.49 -4.41 -4.34
N THR A 25 -22.69 -3.38 -4.56
CA THR A 25 -21.23 -3.45 -4.45
C THR A 25 -20.80 -3.92 -3.07
N ARG A 26 -21.46 -3.43 -2.02
CA ARG A 26 -21.15 -3.85 -0.65
C ARG A 26 -21.51 -5.29 -0.34
N ARG A 27 -22.64 -5.77 -0.87
CA ARG A 27 -23.01 -7.19 -0.75
C ARG A 27 -22.01 -8.08 -1.44
N GLN A 28 -21.55 -7.68 -2.62
CA GLN A 28 -20.53 -8.41 -3.38
C GLN A 28 -19.19 -8.43 -2.64
N ALA A 29 -18.86 -7.34 -1.95
CA ALA A 29 -17.64 -7.25 -1.15
C ALA A 29 -17.71 -7.98 0.20
N GLY A 30 -18.80 -8.69 0.51
CA GLY A 30 -18.97 -9.38 1.79
C GLY A 30 -19.15 -8.44 2.98
N GLY A 31 -19.39 -7.15 2.72
CA GLY A 31 -19.65 -6.17 3.78
C GLY A 31 -20.97 -6.42 4.50
N ASP A 32 -21.15 -5.71 5.61
CA ASP A 32 -22.40 -5.75 6.36
C ASP A 32 -23.58 -5.41 5.44
N THR A 33 -24.37 -6.43 5.16
CA THR A 33 -25.60 -6.30 4.37
C THR A 33 -26.81 -6.02 5.25
N SER A 34 -26.61 -5.81 6.55
CA SER A 34 -27.72 -5.49 7.44
C SER A 34 -28.43 -4.25 6.93
N ALA A 35 -29.73 -4.34 6.82
CA ALA A 35 -30.56 -3.23 6.35
C ALA A 35 -30.40 -1.97 7.20
N ASN A 36 -29.90 -2.11 8.42
CA ASN A 36 -29.69 -1.02 9.36
C ASN A 36 -28.61 -0.05 8.88
N TYR A 37 -27.56 -0.53 8.25
CA TYR A 37 -26.49 0.31 7.78
C TYR A 37 -26.98 1.34 6.73
N TYR A 38 -27.90 0.93 5.85
CA TYR A 38 -28.43 1.82 4.81
C TYR A 38 -29.65 2.62 5.27
N ARG A 39 -30.21 2.32 6.43
CA ARG A 39 -31.45 2.90 6.91
C ARG A 39 -31.29 4.03 7.89
N GLU A 40 -30.12 4.19 8.47
CA GLU A 40 -29.98 5.06 9.62
C GLU A 40 -30.42 6.50 9.38
N ASN A 41 -30.44 6.96 8.16
CA ASN A 41 -30.89 8.32 7.90
C ASN A 41 -31.67 8.50 6.61
N ASN A 42 -32.11 7.47 5.89
CA ASN A 42 -32.66 7.65 4.53
C ASN A 42 -31.81 8.54 3.61
N THR A 43 -30.73 9.06 4.08
CA THR A 43 -29.73 9.84 3.38
C THR A 43 -28.45 9.04 3.35
N TYR A 44 -28.05 8.75 2.18
CA TYR A 44 -26.80 8.11 1.94
C TYR A 44 -25.72 9.19 2.04
N ASP A 45 -25.03 9.22 3.12
CA ASP A 45 -23.89 10.12 3.30
C ASP A 45 -22.61 9.37 2.96
N ILE A 46 -22.11 9.64 1.77
CA ILE A 46 -20.87 9.05 1.26
C ILE A 46 -19.69 9.40 2.15
N ASP A 47 -19.70 10.55 2.74
CA ASP A 47 -18.58 11.07 3.53
C ASP A 47 -18.50 10.44 4.92
N ASN A 48 -19.62 9.87 5.41
CA ASN A 48 -19.70 9.22 6.73
C ASN A 48 -19.77 7.69 6.70
N LEU A 49 -19.52 7.08 5.54
CA LEU A 49 -19.55 5.64 5.39
C LEU A 49 -18.61 4.85 6.28
N PRO A 50 -17.44 5.33 6.58
CA PRO A 50 -16.35 4.50 7.06
C PRO A 50 -16.45 4.03 8.49
N THR A 51 -17.02 4.85 9.35
CA THR A 51 -16.89 4.63 10.79
C THR A 51 -17.74 3.47 11.31
N LYS A 52 -18.71 3.01 10.54
CA LYS A 52 -19.63 1.95 10.92
C LYS A 52 -19.25 0.55 10.47
N TYR A 53 -18.13 0.43 9.79
CA TYR A 53 -17.64 -0.88 9.35
C TYR A 53 -16.60 -1.48 10.27
N SER A 54 -16.21 -0.76 11.30
CA SER A 54 -15.30 -1.31 12.30
C SER A 54 -15.98 -2.50 12.99
N GLY A 55 -15.37 -3.65 12.93
CA GLY A 55 -15.86 -4.88 13.52
C GLY A 55 -16.81 -5.71 12.66
N ASN A 56 -17.00 -5.36 11.41
CA ASN A 56 -17.80 -6.14 10.47
C ASN A 56 -16.95 -7.11 9.63
N SER A 57 -17.64 -7.98 8.91
CA SER A 57 -17.04 -9.00 8.06
C SER A 57 -16.01 -8.47 7.05
N ILE A 58 -16.05 -7.19 6.71
CA ILE A 58 -15.03 -6.53 5.88
C ILE A 58 -13.67 -6.53 6.59
N VAL A 59 -13.67 -6.25 7.89
CA VAL A 59 -12.45 -6.21 8.69
C VAL A 59 -11.91 -7.61 8.94
N ASP A 60 -12.81 -8.57 9.11
CA ASP A 60 -12.46 -9.95 9.42
C ASP A 60 -12.20 -10.81 8.18
N ASN A 61 -12.60 -10.32 7.02
CA ASN A 61 -12.41 -11.04 5.76
C ASN A 61 -11.23 -10.45 4.98
N PRO A 62 -10.10 -11.15 4.91
CA PRO A 62 -8.91 -10.66 4.22
C PRO A 62 -9.10 -10.41 2.73
N ASN A 63 -10.19 -10.96 2.15
CA ASN A 63 -10.48 -10.83 0.73
C ASN A 63 -11.32 -9.61 0.37
N VAL A 64 -11.71 -8.78 1.32
CA VAL A 64 -12.61 -7.64 1.05
C VAL A 64 -12.04 -6.27 1.44
N GLY A 65 -10.77 -6.20 1.74
CA GLY A 65 -10.15 -4.96 2.17
C GLY A 65 -10.57 -4.52 3.59
N GLY A 66 -10.08 -3.41 4.03
CA GLY A 66 -10.25 -2.91 5.39
C GLY A 66 -10.49 -1.42 5.47
N LEU A 67 -10.53 -0.93 6.69
CA LEU A 67 -10.54 0.49 7.01
C LEU A 67 -9.12 0.94 7.32
N ILE A 68 -8.68 2.00 6.68
CA ILE A 68 -7.41 2.64 6.98
C ILE A 68 -7.71 4.04 7.47
N GLN A 69 -7.38 4.32 8.73
CA GLN A 69 -7.56 5.64 9.35
C GLN A 69 -8.97 6.21 9.13
N GLY A 70 -10.02 5.38 9.30
CA GLY A 70 -11.40 5.78 9.13
C GLY A 70 -11.88 5.93 7.69
N ARG A 71 -11.06 5.64 6.71
CA ARG A 71 -11.47 5.60 5.29
C ARG A 71 -11.75 4.16 4.86
N PRO A 72 -12.86 3.89 4.16
CA PRO A 72 -13.03 2.59 3.54
C PRO A 72 -11.96 2.46 2.47
N TRP A 73 -11.08 1.54 2.69
CA TRP A 73 -10.16 1.11 1.70
C TRP A 73 -10.88 0.12 0.81
N ILE A 74 -11.39 0.63 -0.27
CA ILE A 74 -12.13 -0.17 -1.23
C ILE A 74 -11.11 -0.78 -2.17
N ASN A 75 -10.75 -1.96 -1.87
CA ASN A 75 -10.56 -2.91 -2.91
C ASN A 75 -10.96 -4.24 -2.32
N VAL A 76 -12.21 -4.84 -2.74
CA VAL A 76 -11.97 -5.81 -3.34
C VAL A 76 -12.60 -7.14 -3.17
N ALA A 77 -13.73 -7.24 -3.72
CA ALA A 77 -14.17 -8.54 -4.14
C ALA A 77 -13.08 -9.15 -5.04
N GLY A 78 -12.41 -10.19 -4.59
CA GLY A 78 -11.55 -10.98 -5.44
C GLY A 78 -10.06 -11.00 -5.16
N ILE A 79 -9.53 -10.36 -4.10
CA ILE A 79 -8.14 -10.60 -3.72
C ILE A 79 -7.99 -11.98 -3.12
N THR A 80 -7.13 -12.77 -3.70
CA THR A 80 -6.63 -14.00 -3.10
C THR A 80 -5.24 -13.74 -2.56
N PHE A 81 -5.14 -13.58 -1.24
CA PHE A 81 -3.86 -13.38 -0.58
C PHE A 81 -3.03 -14.65 -0.61
N ALA A 82 -1.84 -14.55 -1.18
CA ALA A 82 -0.79 -15.56 -1.07
C ALA A 82 0.33 -15.06 -0.16
N PRO A 83 1.03 -15.96 0.56
CA PRO A 83 2.18 -15.57 1.37
C PRO A 83 3.26 -14.91 0.53
N ASP A 84 4.14 -14.17 1.22
CA ASP A 84 5.27 -13.44 0.67
C ASP A 84 4.88 -12.14 -0.03
N ILE A 85 5.86 -11.29 -0.28
CA ILE A 85 5.69 -10.01 -0.99
C ILE A 85 6.22 -10.13 -2.41
N TYR A 86 5.57 -9.45 -3.35
CA TYR A 86 6.02 -9.43 -4.74
C TYR A 86 7.13 -8.39 -4.94
N PHE A 87 8.15 -8.71 -5.74
CA PHE A 87 9.25 -7.80 -6.01
C PHE A 87 9.52 -7.61 -7.51
N TYR A 88 9.99 -6.42 -7.81
CA TYR A 88 10.65 -6.05 -9.06
C TYR A 88 12.07 -5.64 -8.72
N ASN A 89 13.05 -6.21 -9.40
CA ASN A 89 14.46 -5.90 -9.22
C ASN A 89 15.06 -5.50 -10.56
N ARG A 90 15.53 -4.26 -10.64
CA ARG A 90 16.21 -3.71 -11.83
C ARG A 90 17.68 -3.51 -11.55
N VAL A 91 18.52 -4.06 -12.40
CA VAL A 91 19.98 -3.88 -12.36
C VAL A 91 20.40 -3.20 -13.63
N GLY A 92 21.00 -2.02 -13.51
CA GLY A 92 21.55 -1.25 -14.62
C GLY A 92 23.06 -1.38 -14.73
N THR A 93 23.62 -0.64 -15.67
CA THR A 93 25.09 -0.56 -15.90
C THR A 93 25.72 0.70 -15.32
N ASN A 94 24.89 1.64 -14.89
CA ASN A 94 25.30 2.90 -14.26
C ASN A 94 24.13 3.47 -13.43
N ASN A 95 24.36 4.52 -12.66
CA ASN A 95 23.36 5.15 -11.83
C ASN A 95 22.17 5.74 -12.62
N ALA A 96 22.39 6.17 -13.86
CA ALA A 96 21.34 6.76 -14.68
C ALA A 96 20.28 5.75 -15.16
N ASN A 97 20.59 4.46 -15.17
CA ASN A 97 19.66 3.44 -15.65
C ASN A 97 19.34 2.32 -14.65
N GLY A 98 20.03 2.27 -13.52
CA GLY A 98 19.81 1.23 -12.50
C GLY A 98 19.44 1.74 -11.12
N TYR A 99 19.59 3.03 -10.84
CA TYR A 99 19.36 3.62 -9.53
C TYR A 99 18.29 4.70 -9.58
N PHE A 100 17.22 4.56 -8.83
CA PHE A 100 16.09 5.49 -8.85
C PHE A 100 16.38 6.83 -8.12
N GLY A 101 17.36 6.87 -7.24
CA GLY A 101 17.80 8.07 -6.53
C GLY A 101 18.79 8.90 -7.35
N LEU A 102 18.48 9.22 -8.59
CA LEU A 102 19.40 9.84 -9.56
C LEU A 102 19.98 11.17 -9.15
N ASP A 103 19.21 11.98 -8.47
CA ASP A 103 19.60 13.35 -8.11
C ASP A 103 20.31 13.43 -6.75
N PHE A 104 20.50 12.29 -6.09
CA PHE A 104 21.20 12.18 -4.82
C PHE A 104 20.64 13.06 -3.70
N THR A 105 19.43 13.56 -3.86
CA THR A 105 18.72 14.37 -2.85
C THR A 105 17.41 13.69 -2.48
N PRO A 106 17.05 13.68 -1.19
CA PRO A 106 15.85 12.98 -0.73
C PRO A 106 14.53 13.44 -1.34
N THR A 107 14.51 14.61 -1.96
CA THR A 107 13.28 15.18 -2.56
C THR A 107 13.17 14.98 -4.06
N ASN A 108 14.23 14.51 -4.70
CA ASN A 108 14.33 14.42 -6.16
C ASN A 108 14.54 12.99 -6.65
N ASP A 109 14.52 12.00 -5.75
CA ASP A 109 14.55 10.61 -6.14
C ASP A 109 13.37 10.29 -7.08
N ASP A 110 13.62 9.55 -8.15
CA ASP A 110 12.61 9.25 -9.17
C ASP A 110 11.66 8.14 -8.72
N LEU A 111 10.57 8.50 -8.09
CA LEU A 111 9.54 7.55 -7.66
C LEU A 111 8.81 6.88 -8.83
N THR A 112 8.92 7.41 -10.05
CA THR A 112 8.32 6.83 -11.26
C THR A 112 9.25 5.85 -11.97
N PHE A 113 10.42 5.59 -11.43
CA PHE A 113 11.46 4.75 -12.05
C PHE A 113 10.93 3.38 -12.51
N PHE A 114 10.04 2.77 -11.73
CA PHE A 114 9.47 1.47 -12.06
C PHE A 114 8.26 1.55 -12.99
N ASP A 115 7.70 2.73 -13.21
CA ASP A 115 6.58 2.95 -14.14
C ASP A 115 7.07 3.01 -15.60
N ASN A 116 8.36 3.23 -15.79
CA ASN A 116 8.99 3.25 -17.11
C ASN A 116 9.25 1.84 -17.62
N PRO A 117 9.11 1.58 -18.93
CA PRO A 117 9.46 0.28 -19.51
C PRO A 117 10.94 -0.01 -19.34
N VAL A 118 11.26 -1.29 -19.16
CA VAL A 118 12.64 -1.75 -19.11
C VAL A 118 13.25 -1.66 -20.51
N VAL A 119 14.35 -0.95 -20.62
CA VAL A 119 15.10 -0.79 -21.86
C VAL A 119 16.55 -1.27 -21.64
N ALA A 120 17.06 -2.09 -22.54
CA ALA A 120 18.47 -2.50 -22.45
C ALA A 120 19.40 -1.27 -22.33
N PRO A 121 20.42 -1.28 -21.48
CA PRO A 121 21.04 -2.45 -20.86
C PRO A 121 20.52 -2.84 -19.46
N VAL A 122 19.34 -2.41 -19.06
CA VAL A 122 18.74 -2.76 -17.77
C VAL A 122 18.19 -4.19 -17.79
N THR A 123 18.48 -4.96 -16.76
CA THR A 123 17.87 -6.28 -16.53
C THR A 123 16.83 -6.17 -15.42
N GLU A 124 15.62 -6.68 -15.66
CA GLU A 124 14.59 -6.80 -14.63
C GLU A 124 14.33 -8.26 -14.29
N THR A 125 14.23 -8.55 -13.00
CA THR A 125 13.75 -9.82 -12.48
C THR A 125 12.57 -9.57 -11.55
N GLN A 126 11.63 -10.51 -11.51
CA GLN A 126 10.40 -10.41 -10.72
C GLN A 126 10.14 -11.72 -9.99
N GLY A 127 9.40 -11.67 -8.90
CA GLY A 127 9.01 -12.85 -8.14
C GLY A 127 8.47 -12.50 -6.77
N THR A 128 8.49 -13.47 -5.87
CA THR A 128 8.08 -13.31 -4.48
C THR A 128 9.23 -13.60 -3.53
N ILE A 129 9.28 -12.86 -2.42
CA ILE A 129 10.26 -13.09 -1.35
C ILE A 129 9.59 -13.01 0.02
N VAL A 130 10.10 -13.81 0.96
CA VAL A 130 9.60 -13.90 2.34
C VAL A 130 10.35 -12.96 3.29
N SER A 131 11.55 -12.55 2.93
CA SER A 131 12.41 -11.71 3.77
C SER A 131 12.60 -10.32 3.17
N LEU A 132 12.45 -9.31 4.01
CA LEU A 132 12.81 -7.93 3.68
C LEU A 132 14.20 -7.56 4.18
N ASN A 133 15.04 -8.56 4.45
CA ASN A 133 16.46 -8.39 4.74
C ASN A 133 17.26 -8.79 3.49
N ILE A 134 17.60 -7.81 2.70
CA ILE A 134 18.28 -7.96 1.42
C ILE A 134 19.66 -7.34 1.59
N THR A 135 20.71 -8.15 1.46
CA THR A 135 22.10 -7.72 1.65
C THR A 135 22.92 -8.02 0.40
N SER A 136 24.04 -7.35 0.28
CA SER A 136 24.99 -7.56 -0.83
C SER A 136 24.38 -7.36 -2.22
N GLN A 137 23.50 -6.36 -2.34
CA GLN A 137 22.93 -6.01 -3.63
C GLN A 137 24.01 -5.41 -4.53
N PRO A 138 23.93 -5.69 -5.85
CA PRO A 138 24.88 -5.12 -6.79
C PRO A 138 24.76 -3.60 -6.85
N GLN A 139 25.81 -2.96 -7.34
CA GLN A 139 25.73 -1.54 -7.68
C GLN A 139 24.72 -1.29 -8.82
N TYR A 140 24.18 -0.09 -8.87
CA TYR A 140 23.17 0.34 -9.85
C TYR A 140 21.94 -0.56 -9.85
N ASN A 141 21.44 -0.80 -8.66
CA ASN A 141 20.32 -1.70 -8.43
C ASN A 141 19.15 -0.95 -7.77
N SER A 142 17.95 -1.26 -8.21
CA SER A 142 16.73 -0.79 -7.55
C SER A 142 15.74 -1.92 -7.38
N ILE A 143 15.08 -1.94 -6.22
CA ILE A 143 14.08 -2.93 -5.87
C ILE A 143 12.78 -2.22 -5.50
N MET A 144 11.66 -2.68 -6.04
CA MET A 144 10.33 -2.31 -5.60
C MET A 144 9.62 -3.54 -5.06
N LEU A 145 9.04 -3.40 -3.88
CA LEU A 145 8.25 -4.43 -3.21
C LEU A 145 6.81 -3.98 -3.13
N LEU A 146 5.89 -4.86 -3.55
CA LEU A 146 4.44 -4.60 -3.57
C LEU A 146 3.69 -5.73 -2.89
N GLY A 147 2.74 -5.38 -2.02
CA GLY A 147 1.90 -6.37 -1.37
C GLY A 147 1.12 -5.80 -0.20
N TYR A 148 0.92 -6.62 0.80
CA TYR A 148 0.09 -6.30 1.96
C TYR A 148 0.79 -6.69 3.26
N PHE A 149 0.67 -5.84 4.26
CA PHE A 149 1.06 -6.12 5.64
C PHE A 149 -0.16 -6.48 6.46
N LEU A 150 -0.16 -7.66 7.07
CA LEU A 150 -1.18 -8.08 8.03
C LEU A 150 -0.79 -7.61 9.44
N ALA A 151 -1.51 -6.62 9.96
CA ALA A 151 -1.24 -6.07 11.27
C ALA A 151 -1.58 -7.07 12.40
N PRO A 152 -0.61 -7.49 13.23
CA PRO A 152 -0.87 -8.44 14.31
C PRO A 152 -1.59 -7.86 15.54
N THR A 153 -1.58 -6.53 15.70
CA THR A 153 -2.16 -5.82 16.86
C THR A 153 -2.81 -4.52 16.42
N THR A 154 -3.72 -3.98 17.23
CA THR A 154 -4.26 -2.62 17.07
C THR A 154 -3.41 -1.66 17.88
N GLU A 155 -2.40 -1.07 17.24
CA GLU A 155 -1.41 -0.19 17.88
C GLU A 155 -0.84 0.83 16.89
N THR A 156 -0.05 1.76 17.40
CA THR A 156 0.83 2.58 16.59
C THR A 156 2.11 1.80 16.30
N TYR A 157 2.32 1.53 15.02
CA TYR A 157 3.52 0.88 14.51
C TYR A 157 4.60 1.90 14.22
N THR A 158 5.83 1.58 14.55
CA THR A 158 7.01 2.25 14.03
C THR A 158 7.67 1.32 13.02
N PHE A 159 7.74 1.76 11.77
CA PHE A 159 8.46 1.05 10.71
C PHE A 159 9.83 1.68 10.51
N PHE A 160 10.79 0.86 10.13
CA PHE A 160 12.18 1.25 9.93
C PHE A 160 12.66 0.71 8.60
N THR A 161 13.43 1.53 7.88
CA THR A 161 14.29 1.06 6.79
C THR A 161 15.73 1.41 7.14
N ASN A 162 16.61 0.42 7.12
CA ASN A 162 18.04 0.58 7.27
C ASN A 162 18.69 0.20 5.95
N THR A 163 19.10 1.20 5.20
CA THR A 163 19.49 1.02 3.80
C THR A 163 20.79 1.74 3.44
N ASP A 164 21.45 1.18 2.46
CA ASP A 164 22.56 1.74 1.70
C ASP A 164 22.21 1.53 0.20
N ASP A 165 21.74 2.50 -0.55
CA ASP A 165 21.45 3.90 -0.27
C ASP A 165 19.96 4.15 0.07
N ALA A 166 19.23 4.78 -0.86
CA ALA A 166 17.91 5.34 -0.71
C ALA A 166 16.80 4.30 -0.51
N SER A 167 15.82 4.64 0.33
CA SER A 167 14.58 3.89 0.42
C SER A 167 13.38 4.73 0.84
N TYR A 168 12.20 4.27 0.44
CA TYR A 168 10.91 4.81 0.85
C TYR A 168 9.94 3.68 1.15
N MET A 169 9.04 3.92 2.09
CA MET A 169 8.00 2.95 2.47
C MET A 169 6.66 3.65 2.62
N TRP A 170 5.66 3.16 1.92
CA TRP A 170 4.26 3.59 2.04
C TRP A 170 3.41 2.45 2.56
N ILE A 171 2.43 2.78 3.38
CA ILE A 171 1.44 1.85 3.93
C ILE A 171 0.07 2.48 3.80
N GLY A 172 -0.90 1.70 3.34
CA GLY A 172 -2.26 2.16 3.13
C GLY A 172 -2.54 2.58 1.69
N PRO A 173 -3.54 3.43 1.43
CA PRO A 173 -3.96 3.80 0.08
C PRO A 173 -2.84 4.40 -0.76
N ASP A 174 -1.97 5.19 -0.14
CA ASP A 174 -0.84 5.83 -0.80
C ASP A 174 0.21 4.82 -1.31
N ALA A 175 0.20 3.59 -0.81
CA ALA A 175 1.04 2.52 -1.35
C ALA A 175 0.58 2.04 -2.73
N ILE A 176 -0.73 2.10 -3.01
CA ILE A 176 -1.31 1.67 -4.29
C ILE A 176 -1.15 2.77 -5.34
N SER A 177 -1.53 3.99 -4.99
CA SER A 177 -1.51 5.13 -5.93
C SER A 177 -1.34 6.45 -5.18
N GLY A 178 -0.76 7.46 -5.86
CA GLY A 178 -0.56 8.78 -5.26
C GLY A 178 0.59 8.86 -4.27
N TYR A 179 1.49 7.89 -4.27
CA TYR A 179 2.70 7.89 -3.45
C TYR A 179 3.63 9.04 -3.86
N THR A 180 4.14 9.74 -2.85
CA THR A 180 5.05 10.88 -2.98
C THR A 180 6.14 10.79 -1.92
N HIS A 181 7.20 11.57 -2.04
CA HIS A 181 8.23 11.65 -1.00
C HIS A 181 7.65 12.05 0.35
N THR A 182 6.69 12.96 0.36
CA THR A 182 6.17 13.57 1.60
C THR A 182 5.13 12.73 2.31
N ASN A 183 4.43 11.80 1.62
CA ASN A 183 3.45 10.92 2.25
C ASN A 183 4.00 9.51 2.54
N ALA A 184 5.27 9.26 2.25
CA ALA A 184 5.91 8.02 2.69
C ALA A 184 5.96 7.95 4.22
N VAL A 185 5.60 6.81 4.78
CA VAL A 185 5.70 6.53 6.23
C VAL A 185 7.16 6.55 6.67
N VAL A 186 8.05 5.95 5.87
CA VAL A 186 9.49 6.07 6.08
C VAL A 186 10.13 6.74 4.87
N GLN A 187 10.89 7.80 5.14
CA GLN A 187 11.62 8.59 4.15
C GLN A 187 13.10 8.47 4.43
N ASN A 188 13.78 7.67 3.65
CA ASN A 188 15.22 7.43 3.74
C ASN A 188 15.84 7.57 2.35
N GLY A 189 15.55 8.69 1.69
CA GLY A 189 15.97 8.95 0.32
C GLY A 189 17.35 9.58 0.22
N GLY A 190 17.84 9.65 -1.02
CA GLY A 190 19.13 10.24 -1.37
C GLY A 190 20.29 9.24 -1.27
N LEU A 191 21.47 9.74 -1.61
CA LEU A 191 22.73 8.98 -1.58
C LEU A 191 23.33 9.00 -0.17
N HIS A 192 23.49 7.84 0.45
CA HIS A 192 24.11 7.72 1.78
C HIS A 192 24.59 6.28 2.05
N GLY A 193 25.59 6.13 2.88
CA GLY A 193 25.95 4.81 3.45
C GLY A 193 24.84 4.30 4.37
N THR A 194 24.99 3.06 4.85
CA THR A 194 23.97 2.38 5.65
C THR A 194 23.40 3.29 6.75
N THR A 195 22.14 3.68 6.58
CA THR A 195 21.46 4.62 7.46
C THR A 195 20.05 4.11 7.77
N GLU A 196 19.66 4.22 9.04
CA GLU A 196 18.32 3.87 9.48
C GLU A 196 17.45 5.13 9.61
N ARG A 197 16.22 5.05 9.08
CA ARG A 197 15.14 6.02 9.29
C ARG A 197 13.88 5.29 9.70
N SER A 198 12.97 6.02 10.34
CA SER A 198 11.72 5.45 10.82
C SER A 198 10.56 6.41 10.65
N GLY A 199 9.35 5.85 10.66
CA GLY A 199 8.10 6.59 10.69
C GLY A 199 7.00 5.78 11.35
N THR A 200 5.93 6.44 11.74
CA THR A 200 4.86 5.84 12.52
C THR A 200 3.51 5.90 11.81
N ILE A 201 2.70 4.87 12.05
CA ILE A 201 1.32 4.80 11.57
C ILE A 201 0.48 3.94 12.52
N SER A 202 -0.76 4.34 12.80
CA SER A 202 -1.69 3.53 13.59
C SER A 202 -2.41 2.54 12.70
N LEU A 203 -2.35 1.25 13.06
CA LEU A 203 -2.97 0.16 12.32
C LEU A 203 -3.91 -0.64 13.24
N THR A 204 -4.89 -1.29 12.64
CA THR A 204 -5.86 -2.15 13.32
C THR A 204 -5.53 -3.61 13.08
N GLN A 205 -5.64 -4.42 14.12
CA GLN A 205 -5.38 -5.86 14.08
C GLN A 205 -6.19 -6.57 13.00
N ASN A 206 -5.59 -7.57 12.38
CA ASN A 206 -6.19 -8.44 11.35
C ASN A 206 -6.61 -7.72 10.06
N ILE A 207 -6.14 -6.48 9.84
CA ILE A 207 -6.32 -5.77 8.58
C ILE A 207 -5.08 -5.97 7.70
N TYR A 208 -5.34 -6.22 6.43
CA TYR A 208 -4.32 -6.23 5.38
C TYR A 208 -4.16 -4.83 4.81
N TYR A 209 -3.03 -4.21 5.07
CA TYR A 209 -2.69 -2.88 4.58
C TYR A 209 -1.79 -2.97 3.36
N PRO A 210 -2.13 -2.33 2.24
CA PRO A 210 -1.19 -2.23 1.13
C PRO A 210 0.14 -1.67 1.59
N ILE A 211 1.21 -2.24 1.10
CA ILE A 211 2.58 -1.81 1.38
C ILE A 211 3.36 -1.71 0.09
N ARG A 212 4.06 -0.60 -0.09
CA ARG A 212 5.04 -0.38 -1.14
C ARG A 212 6.36 0.00 -0.50
N ILE A 213 7.44 -0.63 -0.94
CA ILE A 213 8.79 -0.26 -0.54
C ILE A 213 9.61 -0.07 -1.82
N MET A 214 10.33 1.03 -1.90
CA MET A 214 11.32 1.26 -2.94
C MET A 214 12.69 1.36 -2.28
N PHE A 215 13.66 0.69 -2.88
CA PHE A 215 15.05 0.66 -2.45
C PHE A 215 15.96 0.85 -3.66
N GLY A 216 17.02 1.59 -3.52
CA GLY A 216 18.04 1.76 -4.53
C GLY A 216 19.45 1.79 -3.96
N ASN A 217 20.38 1.17 -4.69
CA ASN A 217 21.80 1.15 -4.42
C ASN A 217 22.56 1.73 -5.61
N ASN A 218 23.35 2.77 -5.38
CA ASN A 218 24.17 3.39 -6.43
C ASN A 218 25.48 2.61 -6.63
N THR A 219 26.38 2.67 -5.66
CA THR A 219 27.71 2.06 -5.74
C THR A 219 28.01 1.20 -4.51
N GLY A 220 28.90 0.22 -4.69
CA GLY A 220 29.23 -0.71 -3.63
C GLY A 220 28.15 -1.78 -3.40
N PRO A 221 28.29 -2.57 -2.33
CA PRO A 221 27.29 -3.57 -1.95
C PRO A 221 26.15 -2.93 -1.19
N GLY A 222 24.96 -2.89 -1.79
CA GLY A 222 23.76 -2.35 -1.19
C GLY A 222 23.17 -3.25 -0.10
N THR A 223 22.47 -2.63 0.83
CA THR A 223 21.75 -3.32 1.93
C THR A 223 20.39 -2.69 2.15
N MET A 224 19.37 -3.52 2.30
CA MET A 224 18.05 -3.11 2.77
C MET A 224 17.60 -4.05 3.89
N ILE A 225 17.37 -3.49 5.07
CA ILE A 225 16.76 -4.19 6.20
C ILE A 225 15.52 -3.41 6.62
N VAL A 226 14.36 -4.04 6.49
CA VAL A 226 13.10 -3.46 6.93
C VAL A 226 12.67 -4.11 8.22
N SER A 227 12.24 -3.32 9.19
CA SER A 227 11.76 -3.80 10.47
C SER A 227 10.59 -2.98 10.99
N TYR A 228 9.90 -3.50 11.98
CA TYR A 228 8.83 -2.78 12.68
C TYR A 228 8.84 -3.08 14.18
N SER A 229 8.24 -2.20 14.94
CA SER A 229 7.94 -2.37 16.35
C SER A 229 6.59 -1.75 16.69
N THR A 230 6.03 -2.13 17.85
CA THR A 230 4.89 -1.48 18.48
C THR A 230 5.16 -1.34 19.97
N PRO A 231 4.28 -0.71 20.77
CA PRO A 231 4.42 -0.72 22.22
C PRO A 231 4.53 -2.11 22.85
N THR A 232 3.89 -3.13 22.22
CA THR A 232 3.91 -4.51 22.71
C THR A 232 4.80 -5.46 21.91
N ILE A 233 5.25 -5.07 20.72
CA ILE A 233 6.13 -5.86 19.87
C ILE A 233 7.51 -5.21 19.81
N THR A 234 8.52 -5.91 20.34
CA THR A 234 9.91 -5.50 20.20
C THR A 234 10.30 -5.41 18.74
N LYS A 235 11.17 -4.47 18.39
CA LYS A 235 11.66 -4.29 17.01
C LYS A 235 12.11 -5.63 16.40
N THR A 236 11.52 -5.96 15.27
CA THR A 236 11.74 -7.22 14.55
C THR A 236 11.84 -6.99 13.05
N SER A 237 12.66 -7.79 12.38
CA SER A 237 12.74 -7.92 10.93
C SER A 237 12.19 -9.27 10.44
N THR A 238 11.39 -9.94 11.26
CA THR A 238 10.71 -11.19 10.89
C THR A 238 9.37 -10.88 10.26
N TRP A 239 9.20 -11.27 9.01
CA TRP A 239 8.03 -10.97 8.19
C TRP A 239 7.16 -12.19 7.89
N THR A 240 7.58 -13.39 8.28
CA THR A 240 6.82 -14.63 8.06
C THR A 240 5.40 -14.53 8.62
N GLY A 241 4.40 -14.76 7.79
CA GLY A 241 2.99 -14.64 8.13
C GLY A 241 2.52 -13.20 8.37
N ARG A 242 3.29 -12.21 7.91
CA ARG A 242 2.95 -10.78 8.00
C ARG A 242 2.88 -10.07 6.66
N ILE A 243 3.53 -10.62 5.63
CA ILE A 243 3.53 -10.06 4.27
C ILE A 243 2.84 -11.02 3.32
N PHE A 244 2.08 -10.45 2.41
CA PHE A 244 1.26 -11.16 1.43
C PHE A 244 1.21 -10.37 0.13
N HIS A 245 0.85 -11.04 -0.96
CA HIS A 245 0.55 -10.40 -2.24
C HIS A 245 -0.78 -10.93 -2.78
N ASN A 246 -1.34 -10.24 -3.76
CA ASN A 246 -2.47 -10.75 -4.52
C ASN A 246 -1.96 -11.77 -5.53
N SER A 247 -2.39 -13.02 -5.42
CA SER A 247 -1.94 -14.10 -6.32
C SER A 247 -2.45 -13.97 -7.77
N ALA A 248 -3.45 -13.11 -8.00
CA ALA A 248 -3.98 -12.85 -9.34
C ALA A 248 -3.26 -11.69 -10.07
N THR A 249 -2.43 -10.94 -9.36
CA THR A 249 -1.67 -9.79 -9.87
C THR A 249 -0.25 -9.80 -9.33
N ASN A 250 0.60 -8.94 -9.88
CA ASN A 250 1.97 -8.79 -9.40
C ASN A 250 2.04 -7.76 -8.26
N GLY A 251 1.41 -8.05 -7.13
CA GLY A 251 1.49 -7.25 -5.90
C GLY A 251 0.13 -6.92 -5.27
N TYR A 252 -0.66 -6.05 -5.89
CA TYR A 252 -1.97 -5.60 -5.37
C TYR A 252 -3.16 -6.23 -6.06
#